data_e8b23e09a8c92bdaae65e94e11b2e3fc
#
_entry.id   e8b23e09a8c92bdaae65e94e11b2e3fc
#
_cell.length_a   1.000
_cell.length_b   1.000
_cell.length_c   1.000
_cell.angle_alpha   90.00
_cell.angle_beta   90.00
_cell.angle_gamma   90.00
#
_symmetry.space_group_name_H-M   'P 1'
#
loop_
_entity.id
_entity.type
_entity.pdbx_description
1 polymer ?
#
loop_
_entity_poly.entity_id
_entity_poly.type
_entity_poly.pdbx_seq_one_letter_code
_entity_poly.pdbx_strand_id
1 'polypeptide(L)'
;GSIFCTDFNFRHTPFSRPTMELIDTLIEARWIIPIVPKGVILENSALAVNAGRIVDILPFETAEKTYQAQKVFRFPTSALLPGFVNLHSHAAMNLVRGLGADLPLMDWLTKEIWPAEGKLMSPEFVAEGSWLAGLEMAASGVTTTSDHYFFPKSAAEGLLRAGLRCAVSGIVIGFPSAWAKNDTEYLSLSEALIQEYEGDPFVHTTIAPHAPYTVNDAALKHCAEISDKYGVPIHMHVNETAVEVSDSLRDHHERPIDRLKRLGLLNERLIAVHSVHASDEDITKMATAHASVCHCPCSNLKLASGFAPIAKFLKAGINLGIGTDGAASNDKLDMLGETRLAAMLAKAVAQDPTAAPVFAMLEAATLGGARALRWDADIGSLEIGKAADLFAIDLGTPESLPVADPAAQILYSAGRECITHTWVDGRLIMEKHARAAYPQTDA
;
A
#
# COMPACT_ATOMS: atom_id res chain seq x y z
N GLY A 1 -64.74 -12.78 61.30
CA GLY A 1 -64.38 -12.28 60.02
C GLY A 1 -62.91 -12.45 59.83
N SER A 2 -62.55 -13.50 59.07
CA SER A 2 -61.10 -13.84 58.76
C SER A 2 -60.69 -13.08 57.50
N ILE A 3 -59.60 -12.37 57.60
CA ILE A 3 -58.94 -11.72 56.46
C ILE A 3 -57.82 -12.63 56.00
N PHE A 4 -57.87 -13.12 54.76
CA PHE A 4 -56.86 -13.85 54.10
C PHE A 4 -55.74 -12.90 53.61
N CYS A 5 -54.50 -13.12 54.08
CA CYS A 5 -53.28 -12.55 53.55
C CYS A 5 -52.83 -13.42 52.41
N THR A 6 -52.84 -12.94 51.17
CA THR A 6 -52.24 -13.62 50.03
C THR A 6 -50.79 -13.22 49.91
N ASP A 7 -49.85 -14.17 50.13
CA ASP A 7 -48.43 -14.00 49.90
C ASP A 7 -48.16 -13.78 48.39
N PHE A 8 -47.71 -12.59 48.01
CA PHE A 8 -47.14 -12.33 46.71
C PHE A 8 -45.66 -12.78 46.70
N ASN A 9 -45.45 -13.97 46.19
CA ASN A 9 -44.09 -14.44 45.87
C ASN A 9 -43.56 -13.72 44.66
N PHE A 10 -42.76 -12.66 44.85
CA PHE A 10 -41.92 -12.10 43.82
C PHE A 10 -40.80 -13.11 43.48
N ARG A 11 -41.00 -13.92 42.47
CA ARG A 11 -39.90 -14.62 41.85
C ARG A 11 -38.96 -13.60 41.22
N HIS A 12 -37.85 -13.34 41.88
CA HIS A 12 -36.71 -12.68 41.27
C HIS A 12 -36.20 -13.59 40.12
N THR A 13 -36.62 -13.30 38.90
CA THR A 13 -35.90 -13.76 37.72
C THR A 13 -34.49 -13.15 37.80
N PRO A 14 -33.41 -13.95 37.85
CA PRO A 14 -32.09 -13.36 37.81
C PRO A 14 -31.96 -12.65 36.46
N PHE A 15 -31.75 -11.33 36.51
CA PHE A 15 -31.26 -10.60 35.36
C PHE A 15 -29.97 -11.31 34.93
N SER A 16 -30.02 -12.16 33.91
CA SER A 16 -28.84 -12.68 33.27
C SER A 16 -28.10 -11.46 32.72
N ARG A 17 -26.97 -11.12 33.32
CA ARG A 17 -26.05 -10.18 32.71
C ARG A 17 -25.79 -10.69 31.29
N PRO A 18 -25.91 -9.84 30.27
CA PRO A 18 -25.60 -10.27 28.92
C PRO A 18 -24.19 -10.85 28.95
N THR A 19 -24.06 -12.09 28.50
CA THR A 19 -22.76 -12.76 28.39
C THR A 19 -21.92 -11.98 27.39
N MET A 20 -20.71 -11.53 27.83
CA MET A 20 -19.77 -10.85 26.94
C MET A 20 -19.34 -11.80 25.83
N GLU A 21 -19.18 -11.25 24.61
CA GLU A 21 -18.73 -12.00 23.46
C GLU A 21 -17.20 -12.18 23.52
N LEU A 22 -16.75 -13.41 23.32
CA LEU A 22 -15.30 -13.73 23.31
C LEU A 22 -14.72 -13.39 21.95
N ILE A 23 -13.63 -12.62 21.96
CA ILE A 23 -12.87 -12.23 20.76
C ILE A 23 -11.37 -12.38 20.99
N ASP A 24 -10.60 -12.34 19.91
CA ASP A 24 -9.14 -12.45 19.98
C ASP A 24 -8.50 -11.19 20.54
N THR A 25 -8.86 -10.03 19.99
CA THR A 25 -8.16 -8.78 20.28
C THR A 25 -9.11 -7.59 20.34
N LEU A 26 -8.90 -6.71 21.31
CA LEU A 26 -9.53 -5.40 21.40
C LEU A 26 -8.42 -4.33 21.39
N ILE A 27 -8.54 -3.37 20.48
CA ILE A 27 -7.56 -2.28 20.32
C ILE A 27 -8.26 -0.95 20.60
N GLU A 28 -7.96 -0.36 21.74
CA GLU A 28 -8.47 0.95 22.15
C GLU A 28 -7.49 2.04 21.72
N ALA A 29 -7.99 3.09 21.08
CA ALA A 29 -7.17 4.21 20.64
C ALA A 29 -7.84 5.56 20.89
N ARG A 30 -7.02 6.60 21.05
CA ARG A 30 -7.50 7.98 21.18
C ARG A 30 -8.27 8.40 19.93
N TRP A 31 -7.77 8.00 18.76
CA TRP A 31 -8.41 8.25 17.46
C TRP A 31 -8.41 7.01 16.59
N ILE A 32 -9.45 6.85 15.79
CA ILE A 32 -9.51 5.88 14.70
C ILE A 32 -9.88 6.64 13.43
N ILE A 33 -9.05 6.51 12.42
CA ILE A 33 -9.26 7.10 11.09
C ILE A 33 -9.51 5.94 10.12
N PRO A 34 -10.78 5.56 9.90
CA PRO A 34 -11.10 4.33 9.17
C PRO A 34 -10.97 4.45 7.65
N ILE A 35 -10.75 5.65 7.12
CA ILE A 35 -10.75 6.00 5.70
C ILE A 35 -12.17 5.97 5.10
N VAL A 36 -12.96 4.98 5.42
CA VAL A 36 -14.39 4.90 5.05
C VAL A 36 -15.22 4.91 6.33
N PRO A 37 -16.17 5.86 6.49
CA PRO A 37 -16.51 6.96 5.58
C PRO A 37 -15.40 8.02 5.49
N LYS A 38 -15.32 8.70 4.34
CA LYS A 38 -14.32 9.74 4.12
C LYS A 38 -14.46 10.89 5.11
N GLY A 39 -13.33 11.34 5.66
CA GLY A 39 -13.28 12.48 6.58
C GLY A 39 -13.69 12.17 8.02
N VAL A 40 -14.03 10.92 8.35
CA VAL A 40 -14.43 10.52 9.70
C VAL A 40 -13.19 10.27 10.57
N ILE A 41 -13.23 10.83 11.79
CA ILE A 41 -12.30 10.53 12.88
C ILE A 41 -13.14 10.14 14.08
N LEU A 42 -12.97 8.92 14.55
CA LEU A 42 -13.60 8.44 15.77
C LEU A 42 -12.70 8.70 16.97
N GLU A 43 -13.25 9.22 18.04
CA GLU A 43 -12.50 9.47 19.26
C GLU A 43 -12.82 8.44 20.34
N ASN A 44 -11.82 8.09 21.16
CA ASN A 44 -11.96 7.19 22.31
C ASN A 44 -12.76 5.94 21.94
N SER A 45 -12.35 5.28 20.89
CA SER A 45 -13.03 4.13 20.34
C SER A 45 -12.12 2.90 20.30
N ALA A 46 -12.74 1.74 20.20
CA ALA A 46 -12.05 0.46 20.13
C ALA A 46 -12.40 -0.26 18.83
N LEU A 47 -11.43 -1.02 18.34
CA LEU A 47 -11.56 -1.91 17.21
C LEU A 47 -11.51 -3.34 17.73
N ALA A 48 -12.59 -4.09 17.52
CA ALA A 48 -12.70 -5.49 17.93
C ALA A 48 -12.32 -6.40 16.78
N VAL A 49 -11.42 -7.34 17.06
CA VAL A 49 -10.87 -8.28 16.06
C VAL A 49 -11.13 -9.71 16.51
N ASN A 50 -11.66 -10.52 15.61
CA ASN A 50 -11.79 -11.95 15.82
C ASN A 50 -11.52 -12.72 14.52
N ALA A 51 -10.75 -13.80 14.62
CA ALA A 51 -10.36 -14.63 13.48
C ALA A 51 -9.77 -13.82 12.31
N GLY A 52 -8.95 -12.83 12.62
CA GLY A 52 -8.28 -11.97 11.63
C GLY A 52 -9.15 -10.88 11.02
N ARG A 53 -10.42 -10.78 11.39
CA ARG A 53 -11.38 -9.82 10.82
C ARG A 53 -11.82 -8.79 11.84
N ILE A 54 -12.12 -7.58 11.36
CA ILE A 54 -12.75 -6.53 12.14
C ILE A 54 -14.22 -6.92 12.35
N VAL A 55 -14.63 -7.11 13.60
CA VAL A 55 -16.00 -7.49 13.94
C VAL A 55 -16.83 -6.32 14.46
N ASP A 56 -16.17 -5.28 15.00
CA ASP A 56 -16.85 -4.08 15.49
C ASP A 56 -15.89 -2.90 15.61
N ILE A 57 -16.44 -1.68 15.57
CA ILE A 57 -15.74 -0.42 15.90
C ILE A 57 -16.73 0.40 16.72
N LEU A 58 -16.41 0.65 17.99
CA LEU A 58 -17.35 1.19 18.95
C LEU A 58 -16.64 1.97 20.07
N PRO A 59 -17.35 2.84 20.82
CA PRO A 59 -16.76 3.56 21.95
C PRO A 59 -16.21 2.63 23.02
N PHE A 60 -15.15 3.05 23.73
CA PHE A 60 -14.50 2.26 24.81
C PHE A 60 -15.47 1.66 25.80
N GLU A 61 -16.35 2.49 26.36
CA GLU A 61 -17.28 2.07 27.42
C GLU A 61 -18.24 0.98 26.94
N THR A 62 -18.62 1.01 25.67
CA THR A 62 -19.45 -0.01 25.05
C THR A 62 -18.67 -1.27 24.80
N ALA A 63 -17.43 -1.13 24.29
CA ALA A 63 -16.55 -2.25 23.98
C ALA A 63 -16.24 -3.10 25.22
N GLU A 64 -15.90 -2.46 26.34
CA GLU A 64 -15.57 -3.13 27.60
C GLU A 64 -16.77 -3.92 28.19
N LYS A 65 -17.98 -3.55 27.86
CA LYS A 65 -19.21 -4.25 28.31
C LYS A 65 -19.65 -5.33 27.33
N THR A 66 -19.22 -5.24 26.07
CA THR A 66 -19.66 -6.12 24.98
C THR A 66 -18.72 -7.28 24.76
N TYR A 67 -17.41 -7.04 24.85
CA TYR A 67 -16.38 -7.99 24.47
C TYR A 67 -15.45 -8.37 25.62
N GLN A 68 -15.12 -9.65 25.66
CA GLN A 68 -14.02 -10.20 26.46
C GLN A 68 -12.92 -10.66 25.48
N ALA A 69 -11.83 -9.90 25.38
CA ALA A 69 -10.73 -10.17 24.47
C ALA A 69 -9.61 -10.95 25.14
N GLN A 70 -8.96 -11.84 24.40
CA GLN A 70 -7.74 -12.52 24.85
C GLN A 70 -6.58 -11.56 25.01
N LYS A 71 -6.48 -10.55 24.12
CA LYS A 71 -5.50 -9.46 24.17
C LYS A 71 -6.20 -8.11 24.08
N VAL A 72 -5.77 -7.18 24.92
CA VAL A 72 -6.23 -5.78 24.90
C VAL A 72 -5.03 -4.87 24.74
N PHE A 73 -5.08 -4.04 23.72
CA PHE A 73 -4.11 -2.94 23.52
C PHE A 73 -4.78 -1.61 23.87
N ARG A 74 -4.08 -0.74 24.57
CA ARG A 74 -4.56 0.59 24.95
C ARG A 74 -3.57 1.65 24.49
N PHE A 75 -4.05 2.53 23.61
CA PHE A 75 -3.26 3.60 23.02
C PHE A 75 -3.88 4.97 23.33
N PRO A 76 -3.59 5.56 24.50
CA PRO A 76 -4.25 6.80 24.94
C PRO A 76 -3.85 8.03 24.13
N THR A 77 -2.77 7.97 23.36
CA THR A 77 -2.25 9.07 22.54
C THR A 77 -2.04 8.71 21.08
N SER A 78 -2.51 7.55 20.66
CA SER A 78 -2.31 7.06 19.29
C SER A 78 -3.57 7.14 18.45
N ALA A 79 -3.35 7.13 17.14
CA ALA A 79 -4.36 6.90 16.13
C ALA A 79 -4.19 5.51 15.49
N LEU A 80 -5.30 4.88 15.14
CA LEU A 80 -5.32 3.68 14.29
C LEU A 80 -5.72 4.06 12.88
N LEU A 81 -5.00 3.54 11.90
CA LEU A 81 -5.31 3.65 10.48
C LEU A 81 -5.26 2.28 9.83
N PRO A 82 -5.94 2.10 8.67
CA PRO A 82 -5.68 0.94 7.83
C PRO A 82 -4.20 0.88 7.47
N GLY A 83 -3.65 -0.32 7.36
CA GLY A 83 -2.28 -0.50 6.90
C GLY A 83 -2.03 0.20 5.57
N PHE A 84 -0.88 0.81 5.42
CA PHE A 84 -0.47 1.36 4.14
C PHE A 84 -0.38 0.24 3.10
N VAL A 85 -0.86 0.55 1.91
CA VAL A 85 -0.70 -0.29 0.72
C VAL A 85 0.38 0.34 -0.14
N ASN A 86 1.58 -0.23 -0.11
CA ASN A 86 2.68 0.20 -0.97
C ASN A 86 2.45 -0.36 -2.37
N LEU A 87 1.92 0.47 -3.26
CA LEU A 87 1.43 0.02 -4.57
C LEU A 87 2.56 -0.29 -5.57
N HIS A 88 3.79 0.11 -5.30
CA HIS A 88 4.93 -0.17 -6.17
C HIS A 88 6.22 -0.27 -5.38
N SER A 89 6.88 -1.40 -5.49
CA SER A 89 8.20 -1.68 -4.92
C SER A 89 9.01 -2.63 -5.79
N HIS A 90 10.29 -2.63 -5.58
CA HIS A 90 11.25 -3.62 -6.05
C HIS A 90 11.96 -4.15 -4.80
N ALA A 91 11.28 -4.97 -4.01
CA ALA A 91 11.65 -5.29 -2.63
C ALA A 91 13.08 -5.83 -2.49
N ALA A 92 13.49 -6.74 -3.39
CA ALA A 92 14.84 -7.31 -3.36
C ALA A 92 15.96 -6.28 -3.56
N MET A 93 15.66 -5.12 -4.16
CA MET A 93 16.64 -4.04 -4.36
C MET A 93 17.08 -3.37 -3.04
N ASN A 94 16.51 -3.73 -1.91
CA ASN A 94 17.06 -3.33 -0.61
C ASN A 94 18.53 -3.75 -0.44
N LEU A 95 18.93 -4.84 -1.07
CA LEU A 95 20.33 -5.31 -1.05
C LEU A 95 21.28 -4.51 -1.93
N VAL A 96 20.76 -3.62 -2.77
CA VAL A 96 21.54 -2.68 -3.59
C VAL A 96 21.21 -1.22 -3.29
N ARG A 97 20.70 -0.95 -2.10
CA ARG A 97 20.41 0.40 -1.59
C ARG A 97 21.65 1.28 -1.68
N GLY A 98 21.50 2.51 -2.19
CA GLY A 98 22.57 3.48 -2.32
C GLY A 98 23.48 3.28 -3.53
N LEU A 99 23.23 2.27 -4.36
CA LEU A 99 24.01 2.03 -5.57
C LEU A 99 23.64 3.03 -6.67
N GLY A 100 24.63 3.69 -7.24
CA GLY A 100 24.47 4.57 -8.41
C GLY A 100 23.76 5.89 -8.11
N ALA A 101 24.04 6.53 -6.98
CA ALA A 101 23.51 7.86 -6.68
C ALA A 101 23.92 8.89 -7.74
N ASP A 102 23.05 9.88 -7.96
CA ASP A 102 23.29 11.05 -8.83
C ASP A 102 23.45 10.73 -10.32
N LEU A 103 22.78 9.68 -10.81
CA LEU A 103 22.77 9.29 -12.21
C LEU A 103 21.37 9.45 -12.84
N PRO A 104 21.30 9.84 -14.15
CA PRO A 104 20.05 9.77 -14.91
C PRO A 104 19.52 8.33 -14.97
N LEU A 105 18.19 8.16 -15.11
CA LEU A 105 17.52 6.85 -15.07
C LEU A 105 18.20 5.78 -15.95
N MET A 106 18.45 6.07 -17.22
CA MET A 106 19.03 5.07 -18.13
C MET A 106 20.49 4.74 -17.79
N ASP A 107 21.28 5.74 -17.36
CA ASP A 107 22.64 5.53 -16.89
C ASP A 107 22.65 4.70 -15.59
N TRP A 108 21.74 5.02 -14.68
CA TRP A 108 21.54 4.29 -13.45
C TRP A 108 21.18 2.82 -13.71
N LEU A 109 20.20 2.58 -14.59
CA LEU A 109 19.81 1.21 -14.96
C LEU A 109 20.94 0.45 -15.66
N THR A 110 21.55 1.04 -16.70
CA THR A 110 22.50 0.31 -17.57
C THR A 110 23.90 0.17 -17.00
N LYS A 111 24.35 1.13 -16.18
CA LYS A 111 25.72 1.15 -15.64
C LYS A 111 25.82 0.55 -14.24
N GLU A 112 24.75 0.63 -13.43
CA GLU A 112 24.79 0.24 -12.04
C GLU A 112 23.85 -0.94 -11.74
N ILE A 113 22.55 -0.77 -11.99
CA ILE A 113 21.54 -1.72 -11.51
C ILE A 113 21.55 -3.03 -12.29
N TRP A 114 21.41 -2.98 -13.61
CA TRP A 114 21.37 -4.22 -14.41
C TRP A 114 22.68 -5.02 -14.34
N PRO A 115 23.87 -4.41 -14.31
CA PRO A 115 25.11 -5.17 -14.05
C PRO A 115 25.17 -5.80 -12.66
N ALA A 116 24.69 -5.11 -11.63
CA ALA A 116 24.61 -5.67 -10.27
C ALA A 116 23.60 -6.83 -10.20
N GLU A 117 22.41 -6.65 -10.75
CA GLU A 117 21.38 -7.70 -10.84
C GLU A 117 21.89 -8.92 -11.62
N GLY A 118 22.58 -8.70 -12.73
CA GLY A 118 23.17 -9.78 -13.54
C GLY A 118 24.17 -10.64 -12.79
N LYS A 119 24.84 -10.09 -11.77
CA LYS A 119 25.81 -10.81 -10.94
C LYS A 119 25.21 -11.45 -9.70
N LEU A 120 24.20 -10.80 -9.10
CA LEU A 120 23.71 -11.11 -7.76
C LEU A 120 22.37 -11.84 -7.78
N MET A 121 21.59 -11.71 -8.85
CA MET A 121 20.22 -12.20 -8.89
C MET A 121 20.15 -13.71 -8.82
N SER A 122 19.45 -14.19 -7.80
CA SER A 122 19.11 -15.59 -7.57
C SER A 122 17.80 -15.65 -6.77
N PRO A 123 17.14 -16.80 -6.69
CA PRO A 123 16.00 -16.97 -5.78
C PRO A 123 16.33 -16.58 -4.34
N GLU A 124 17.51 -16.95 -3.84
CA GLU A 124 17.95 -16.63 -2.47
C GLU A 124 18.15 -15.13 -2.27
N PHE A 125 18.80 -14.45 -3.23
CA PHE A 125 18.96 -13.00 -3.20
C PHE A 125 17.61 -12.30 -3.14
N VAL A 126 16.64 -12.72 -3.95
CA VAL A 126 15.30 -12.12 -3.98
C VAL A 126 14.54 -12.41 -2.68
N ALA A 127 14.59 -13.63 -2.15
CA ALA A 127 13.92 -13.98 -0.90
C ALA A 127 14.49 -13.17 0.29
N GLU A 128 15.80 -13.11 0.44
CA GLU A 128 16.44 -12.36 1.55
C GLU A 128 16.26 -10.85 1.41
N GLY A 129 16.42 -10.30 0.21
CA GLY A 129 16.20 -8.88 -0.03
C GLY A 129 14.75 -8.46 0.20
N SER A 130 13.81 -9.28 -0.22
CA SER A 130 12.38 -9.06 0.00
C SER A 130 11.99 -9.18 1.47
N TRP A 131 12.59 -10.10 2.19
CA TRP A 131 12.41 -10.19 3.65
C TRP A 131 12.92 -8.93 4.37
N LEU A 132 14.12 -8.46 4.04
CA LEU A 132 14.66 -7.21 4.60
C LEU A 132 13.76 -6.01 4.30
N ALA A 133 13.28 -5.90 3.05
CA ALA A 133 12.33 -4.86 2.66
C ALA A 133 11.02 -4.98 3.45
N GLY A 134 10.50 -6.18 3.60
CA GLY A 134 9.28 -6.45 4.36
C GLY A 134 9.40 -6.04 5.83
N LEU A 135 10.55 -6.25 6.46
CA LEU A 135 10.81 -5.80 7.84
C LEU A 135 10.77 -4.27 7.95
N GLU A 136 11.40 -3.55 7.02
CA GLU A 136 11.36 -2.09 6.98
C GLU A 136 9.93 -1.58 6.72
N MET A 137 9.21 -2.19 5.79
CA MET A 137 7.83 -1.83 5.49
C MET A 137 6.91 -2.08 6.68
N ALA A 138 6.99 -3.23 7.34
CA ALA A 138 6.20 -3.53 8.54
C ALA A 138 6.45 -2.50 9.65
N ALA A 139 7.71 -2.12 9.86
CA ALA A 139 8.10 -1.08 10.81
C ALA A 139 7.60 0.33 10.43
N SER A 140 7.19 0.52 9.19
CA SER A 140 6.69 1.78 8.64
C SER A 140 5.17 1.77 8.40
N GLY A 141 4.43 0.79 8.95
CA GLY A 141 2.97 0.73 8.88
C GLY A 141 2.40 0.11 7.59
N VAL A 142 3.26 -0.43 6.73
CA VAL A 142 2.82 -1.14 5.53
C VAL A 142 2.32 -2.52 5.89
N THR A 143 1.17 -2.90 5.39
CA THR A 143 0.57 -4.24 5.58
C THR A 143 0.48 -5.03 4.28
N THR A 144 0.43 -4.33 3.14
CA THR A 144 0.41 -4.93 1.80
C THR A 144 1.37 -4.17 0.89
N THR A 145 2.16 -4.90 0.12
CA THR A 145 3.01 -4.31 -0.93
C THR A 145 2.81 -4.99 -2.26
N SER A 146 2.81 -4.21 -3.35
CA SER A 146 2.86 -4.72 -4.71
C SER A 146 4.31 -4.69 -5.19
N ASP A 147 4.87 -5.87 -5.44
CA ASP A 147 6.24 -6.05 -5.85
C ASP A 147 6.35 -6.27 -7.37
N HIS A 148 7.31 -5.62 -7.98
CA HIS A 148 7.59 -5.71 -9.41
C HIS A 148 9.05 -6.14 -9.57
N TYR A 149 9.30 -7.46 -9.58
CA TYR A 149 10.65 -7.99 -9.63
C TYR A 149 10.71 -9.42 -10.19
N PHE A 150 11.93 -9.89 -10.50
CA PHE A 150 12.19 -11.25 -10.94
C PHE A 150 12.07 -12.25 -9.76
N PHE A 151 11.93 -13.53 -10.07
CA PHE A 151 11.71 -14.57 -9.06
C PHE A 151 10.55 -14.22 -8.10
N PRO A 152 9.34 -13.97 -8.63
CA PRO A 152 8.22 -13.46 -7.83
C PRO A 152 7.78 -14.40 -6.69
N LYS A 153 7.98 -15.72 -6.83
CA LYS A 153 7.73 -16.67 -5.74
C LYS A 153 8.69 -16.48 -4.57
N SER A 154 9.95 -16.19 -4.86
CA SER A 154 10.95 -15.87 -3.83
C SER A 154 10.66 -14.53 -3.16
N ALA A 155 10.18 -13.55 -3.92
CA ALA A 155 9.72 -12.29 -3.36
C ALA A 155 8.54 -12.51 -2.40
N ALA A 156 7.54 -13.29 -2.81
CA ALA A 156 6.42 -13.67 -1.94
C ALA A 156 6.88 -14.36 -0.65
N GLU A 157 7.80 -15.31 -0.74
CA GLU A 157 8.39 -15.99 0.42
C GLU A 157 8.99 -15.00 1.42
N GLY A 158 9.82 -14.08 0.95
CA GLY A 158 10.47 -13.07 1.81
C GLY A 158 9.46 -12.11 2.45
N LEU A 159 8.50 -11.61 1.69
CA LEU A 159 7.47 -10.69 2.16
C LEU A 159 6.51 -11.35 3.16
N LEU A 160 6.07 -12.58 2.90
CA LEU A 160 5.25 -13.36 3.83
C LEU A 160 5.99 -13.66 5.14
N ARG A 161 7.29 -13.97 5.06
CA ARG A 161 8.14 -14.18 6.24
C ARG A 161 8.23 -12.94 7.11
N ALA A 162 8.16 -11.75 6.54
CA ALA A 162 8.07 -10.48 7.27
C ALA A 162 6.66 -10.21 7.83
N GLY A 163 5.66 -10.98 7.46
CA GLY A 163 4.28 -10.88 7.91
C GLY A 163 3.36 -10.08 7.00
N LEU A 164 3.82 -9.58 5.85
CA LEU A 164 3.02 -8.78 4.93
C LEU A 164 2.14 -9.65 4.02
N ARG A 165 1.03 -9.07 3.56
CA ARG A 165 0.40 -9.48 2.30
C ARG A 165 1.20 -8.92 1.14
N CYS A 166 1.15 -9.58 0.00
CA CYS A 166 1.81 -9.06 -1.19
C CYS A 166 1.04 -9.36 -2.47
N ALA A 167 1.19 -8.48 -3.45
CA ALA A 167 0.90 -8.76 -4.83
C ALA A 167 2.25 -8.94 -5.54
N VAL A 168 2.51 -10.11 -6.10
CA VAL A 168 3.74 -10.39 -6.83
C VAL A 168 3.50 -10.43 -8.33
N SER A 169 4.49 -10.04 -9.09
CA SER A 169 4.32 -9.73 -10.51
C SER A 169 4.92 -10.79 -11.42
N GLY A 170 4.14 -11.22 -12.39
CA GLY A 170 4.68 -11.89 -13.56
C GLY A 170 5.35 -10.86 -14.47
N ILE A 171 6.67 -10.69 -14.34
CA ILE A 171 7.46 -9.73 -15.13
C ILE A 171 7.56 -10.16 -16.58
N VAL A 172 7.44 -9.17 -17.49
CA VAL A 172 7.76 -9.33 -18.91
C VAL A 172 8.67 -8.18 -19.33
N ILE A 173 9.85 -8.52 -19.86
CA ILE A 173 10.85 -7.55 -20.32
C ILE A 173 11.55 -8.09 -21.56
N GLY A 174 11.92 -7.22 -22.50
CA GLY A 174 12.42 -7.57 -23.82
C GLY A 174 13.86 -8.04 -23.89
N PHE A 175 14.48 -8.44 -22.76
CA PHE A 175 15.83 -9.01 -22.73
C PHE A 175 15.91 -10.13 -21.67
N PRO A 176 16.90 -11.05 -21.79
CA PRO A 176 17.03 -12.17 -20.88
C PRO A 176 17.45 -11.72 -19.48
N SER A 177 16.97 -12.46 -18.48
CA SER A 177 17.38 -12.36 -17.08
C SER A 177 17.69 -13.74 -16.51
N ALA A 178 18.10 -13.78 -15.25
CA ALA A 178 18.26 -15.05 -14.53
C ALA A 178 16.95 -15.83 -14.38
N TRP A 179 15.79 -15.16 -14.46
CA TRP A 179 14.48 -15.77 -14.31
C TRP A 179 13.89 -16.32 -15.61
N ALA A 180 14.09 -15.63 -16.74
CA ALA A 180 13.58 -16.05 -18.05
C ALA A 180 14.48 -15.57 -19.19
N LYS A 181 14.45 -16.29 -20.32
CA LYS A 181 15.36 -16.09 -21.45
C LYS A 181 14.80 -15.21 -22.56
N ASN A 182 13.47 -15.17 -22.72
CA ASN A 182 12.79 -14.49 -23.81
C ASN A 182 11.32 -14.23 -23.47
N ASP A 183 10.63 -13.48 -24.34
CA ASP A 183 9.23 -13.11 -24.14
C ASP A 183 8.32 -14.32 -23.91
N THR A 184 8.49 -15.38 -24.65
CA THR A 184 7.67 -16.59 -24.52
C THR A 184 7.82 -17.21 -23.14
N GLU A 185 9.03 -17.30 -22.63
CA GLU A 185 9.29 -17.85 -21.30
C GLU A 185 8.77 -16.91 -20.20
N TYR A 186 8.99 -15.59 -20.30
CA TYR A 186 8.41 -14.62 -19.38
C TYR A 186 6.89 -14.73 -19.29
N LEU A 187 6.21 -14.78 -20.40
CA LEU A 187 4.75 -14.89 -20.47
C LEU A 187 4.24 -16.21 -19.90
N SER A 188 4.92 -17.31 -20.22
CA SER A 188 4.58 -18.64 -19.70
C SER A 188 4.75 -18.75 -18.19
N LEU A 189 5.88 -18.28 -17.66
CA LEU A 189 6.15 -18.26 -16.22
C LEU A 189 5.19 -17.33 -15.48
N SER A 190 4.85 -16.19 -16.07
CA SER A 190 3.90 -15.24 -15.49
C SER A 190 2.49 -15.81 -15.40
N GLU A 191 2.04 -16.50 -16.43
CA GLU A 191 0.72 -17.18 -16.43
C GLU A 191 0.70 -18.31 -15.40
N ALA A 192 1.77 -19.10 -15.28
CA ALA A 192 1.90 -20.15 -14.27
C ALA A 192 1.87 -19.59 -12.84
N LEU A 193 2.53 -18.44 -12.62
CA LEU A 193 2.51 -17.74 -11.33
C LEU A 193 1.09 -17.33 -10.94
N ILE A 194 0.35 -16.75 -11.87
CA ILE A 194 -1.03 -16.32 -11.65
C ILE A 194 -1.91 -17.51 -11.29
N GLN A 195 -1.79 -18.62 -12.00
CA GLN A 195 -2.54 -19.85 -11.71
C GLN A 195 -2.19 -20.44 -10.33
N GLU A 196 -0.92 -20.40 -9.93
CA GLU A 196 -0.47 -20.97 -8.66
C GLU A 196 -1.05 -20.24 -7.45
N TYR A 197 -1.17 -18.92 -7.52
CA TYR A 197 -1.69 -18.10 -6.41
C TYR A 197 -3.18 -17.76 -6.52
N GLU A 198 -3.91 -18.33 -7.47
CA GLU A 198 -5.34 -18.09 -7.61
C GLU A 198 -6.09 -18.46 -6.33
N GLY A 199 -6.80 -17.48 -5.76
CA GLY A 199 -7.54 -17.67 -4.50
C GLY A 199 -6.71 -17.66 -3.23
N ASP A 200 -5.41 -17.41 -3.29
CA ASP A 200 -4.59 -17.28 -2.10
C ASP A 200 -4.99 -16.02 -1.31
N PRO A 201 -5.24 -16.13 0.02
CA PRO A 201 -5.71 -14.99 0.80
C PRO A 201 -4.63 -13.97 1.14
N PHE A 202 -3.34 -14.32 1.01
CA PHE A 202 -2.21 -13.45 1.37
C PHE A 202 -1.36 -13.02 0.17
N VAL A 203 -1.46 -13.72 -0.96
CA VAL A 203 -0.69 -13.45 -2.17
C VAL A 203 -1.63 -13.27 -3.35
N HIS A 204 -1.66 -12.07 -3.91
CA HIS A 204 -2.27 -11.79 -5.19
C HIS A 204 -1.19 -11.69 -6.27
N THR A 205 -1.59 -11.66 -7.52
CA THR A 205 -0.67 -11.56 -8.64
C THR A 205 -1.06 -10.43 -9.59
N THR A 206 -0.08 -9.94 -10.32
CA THR A 206 -0.26 -9.00 -11.42
C THR A 206 0.50 -9.52 -12.64
N ILE A 207 0.11 -9.10 -13.84
CA ILE A 207 0.96 -9.20 -15.01
C ILE A 207 1.71 -7.88 -15.18
N ALA A 208 3.03 -7.92 -15.30
CA ALA A 208 3.85 -6.73 -15.19
C ALA A 208 4.82 -6.59 -16.38
N PRO A 209 4.34 -6.13 -17.54
CA PRO A 209 5.23 -5.63 -18.56
C PRO A 209 6.02 -4.45 -18.00
N HIS A 210 7.35 -4.50 -18.10
CA HIS A 210 8.24 -3.56 -17.40
C HIS A 210 7.92 -2.10 -17.76
N ALA A 211 7.99 -1.76 -19.03
CA ALA A 211 7.73 -0.40 -19.52
C ALA A 211 7.44 -0.42 -21.03
N PRO A 212 6.84 0.63 -21.60
CA PRO A 212 6.60 0.69 -23.05
C PRO A 212 7.87 0.61 -23.89
N TYR A 213 9.01 1.10 -23.38
CA TYR A 213 10.28 1.12 -24.12
C TYR A 213 11.08 -0.18 -23.99
N THR A 214 10.67 -1.14 -23.18
CA THR A 214 11.38 -2.42 -22.99
C THR A 214 10.57 -3.64 -23.43
N VAL A 215 9.34 -3.46 -23.89
CA VAL A 215 8.43 -4.55 -24.28
C VAL A 215 7.83 -4.26 -25.64
N ASN A 216 7.90 -5.23 -26.57
CA ASN A 216 7.33 -5.09 -27.90
C ASN A 216 5.81 -5.20 -27.92
N ASP A 217 5.19 -4.81 -29.04
CA ASP A 217 3.73 -4.80 -29.21
C ASP A 217 3.09 -6.18 -29.00
N ALA A 218 3.70 -7.23 -29.55
CA ALA A 218 3.15 -8.58 -29.42
C ALA A 218 3.11 -9.06 -27.97
N ALA A 219 4.19 -8.83 -27.21
CA ALA A 219 4.25 -9.18 -25.81
C ALA A 219 3.32 -8.31 -24.95
N LEU A 220 3.21 -7.01 -25.22
CA LEU A 220 2.24 -6.14 -24.57
C LEU A 220 0.80 -6.61 -24.79
N LYS A 221 0.44 -6.93 -26.00
CA LYS A 221 -0.89 -7.45 -26.34
C LYS A 221 -1.18 -8.76 -25.59
N HIS A 222 -0.21 -9.66 -25.51
CA HIS A 222 -0.35 -10.90 -24.76
C HIS A 222 -0.51 -10.65 -23.26
N CYS A 223 0.17 -9.66 -22.69
CA CYS A 223 -0.05 -9.24 -21.30
C CYS A 223 -1.50 -8.76 -21.08
N ALA A 224 -2.07 -8.01 -22.03
CA ALA A 224 -3.48 -7.60 -21.96
C ALA A 224 -4.42 -8.81 -21.98
N GLU A 225 -4.14 -9.80 -22.79
CA GLU A 225 -4.91 -11.05 -22.87
C GLU A 225 -4.85 -11.86 -21.58
N ILE A 226 -3.69 -11.97 -20.97
CA ILE A 226 -3.50 -12.62 -19.63
C ILE A 226 -4.28 -11.87 -18.56
N SER A 227 -4.16 -10.55 -18.51
CA SER A 227 -4.91 -9.72 -17.56
C SER A 227 -6.41 -9.92 -17.70
N ASP A 228 -6.92 -9.94 -18.92
CA ASP A 228 -8.33 -10.15 -19.19
C ASP A 228 -8.79 -11.56 -18.79
N LYS A 229 -8.02 -12.57 -19.12
CA LYS A 229 -8.33 -13.98 -18.84
C LYS A 229 -8.44 -14.28 -17.34
N TYR A 230 -7.55 -13.72 -16.53
CA TYR A 230 -7.48 -14.00 -15.09
C TYR A 230 -8.03 -12.87 -14.20
N GLY A 231 -8.38 -11.72 -14.79
CA GLY A 231 -8.86 -10.57 -14.04
C GLY A 231 -7.79 -9.92 -13.14
N VAL A 232 -6.51 -10.10 -13.46
CA VAL A 232 -5.40 -9.56 -12.67
C VAL A 232 -4.98 -8.17 -13.17
N PRO A 233 -4.50 -7.28 -12.28
CA PRO A 233 -3.99 -5.98 -12.68
C PRO A 233 -2.80 -6.07 -13.63
N ILE A 234 -2.66 -5.04 -14.47
CA ILE A 234 -1.47 -4.78 -15.28
C ILE A 234 -0.62 -3.75 -14.53
N HIS A 235 0.56 -4.13 -14.11
CA HIS A 235 1.46 -3.29 -13.31
C HIS A 235 2.64 -2.85 -14.17
N MET A 236 2.72 -1.58 -14.55
CA MET A 236 3.64 -1.12 -15.59
C MET A 236 4.14 0.30 -15.30
N HIS A 237 5.44 0.55 -15.54
CA HIS A 237 6.01 1.90 -15.57
C HIS A 237 5.55 2.60 -16.85
N VAL A 238 4.94 3.78 -16.70
CA VAL A 238 4.38 4.52 -17.84
C VAL A 238 4.64 6.01 -17.70
N ASN A 239 5.10 6.64 -18.77
CA ASN A 239 5.35 8.09 -18.83
C ASN A 239 6.27 8.60 -17.72
N GLU A 240 7.26 7.81 -17.34
CA GLU A 240 8.17 8.15 -16.24
C GLU A 240 9.08 9.33 -16.59
N THR A 241 9.62 9.35 -17.81
CA THR A 241 10.57 10.38 -18.26
C THR A 241 10.11 11.05 -19.56
N ALA A 242 10.60 12.27 -19.80
CA ALA A 242 10.37 12.97 -21.06
C ALA A 242 10.97 12.19 -22.25
N VAL A 243 12.09 11.52 -22.04
CA VAL A 243 12.78 10.70 -23.07
C VAL A 243 11.89 9.53 -23.50
N GLU A 244 11.23 8.85 -22.56
CA GLU A 244 10.26 7.78 -22.88
C GLU A 244 9.20 8.28 -23.84
N VAL A 245 8.62 9.45 -23.59
CA VAL A 245 7.58 10.04 -24.44
C VAL A 245 8.13 10.42 -25.80
N SER A 246 9.28 11.09 -25.87
CA SER A 246 9.89 11.50 -27.16
C SER A 246 10.30 10.31 -28.01
N ASP A 247 10.84 9.26 -27.39
CA ASP A 247 11.22 8.02 -28.08
C ASP A 247 9.98 7.27 -28.62
N SER A 248 8.91 7.25 -27.86
CA SER A 248 7.63 6.66 -28.30
C SER A 248 7.06 7.38 -29.54
N LEU A 249 7.09 8.71 -29.53
CA LEU A 249 6.66 9.52 -30.67
C LEU A 249 7.54 9.31 -31.90
N ARG A 250 8.86 9.17 -31.72
CA ARG A 250 9.79 8.89 -32.82
C ARG A 250 9.59 7.47 -33.39
N ASP A 251 9.53 6.46 -32.53
CA ASP A 251 9.61 5.05 -32.93
C ASP A 251 8.25 4.45 -33.24
N HIS A 252 7.18 4.91 -32.58
CA HIS A 252 5.82 4.40 -32.71
C HIS A 252 4.81 5.41 -33.28
N HIS A 253 5.21 6.67 -33.48
CA HIS A 253 4.34 7.77 -33.92
C HIS A 253 3.11 8.01 -33.05
N GLU A 254 3.20 7.61 -31.77
CA GLU A 254 2.14 7.76 -30.77
C GLU A 254 2.76 7.91 -29.36
N ARG A 255 2.00 8.51 -28.46
CA ARG A 255 2.38 8.58 -27.03
C ARG A 255 2.25 7.21 -26.38
N PRO A 256 2.98 6.94 -25.25
CA PRO A 256 2.88 5.67 -24.55
C PRO A 256 1.43 5.26 -24.20
N ILE A 257 0.61 6.19 -23.71
CA ILE A 257 -0.80 5.91 -23.35
C ILE A 257 -1.63 5.54 -24.59
N ASP A 258 -1.41 6.17 -25.72
CA ASP A 258 -2.11 5.81 -26.98
C ASP A 258 -1.72 4.42 -27.47
N ARG A 259 -0.44 4.07 -27.35
CA ARG A 259 0.06 2.74 -27.66
C ARG A 259 -0.59 1.67 -26.76
N LEU A 260 -0.65 1.92 -25.46
CA LEU A 260 -1.31 1.03 -24.50
C LEU A 260 -2.80 0.88 -24.81
N LYS A 261 -3.48 1.98 -25.18
CA LYS A 261 -4.88 1.93 -25.61
C LYS A 261 -5.06 1.04 -26.85
N ARG A 262 -4.24 1.24 -27.87
CA ARG A 262 -4.28 0.47 -29.10
C ARG A 262 -4.05 -1.03 -28.85
N LEU A 263 -3.19 -1.39 -27.93
CA LEU A 263 -2.83 -2.77 -27.63
C LEU A 263 -3.71 -3.42 -26.54
N GLY A 264 -4.69 -2.70 -26.00
CA GLY A 264 -5.67 -3.24 -25.05
C GLY A 264 -5.25 -3.22 -23.58
N LEU A 265 -4.17 -2.47 -23.22
CA LEU A 265 -3.71 -2.37 -21.85
C LEU A 265 -4.33 -1.20 -21.08
N LEU A 266 -4.87 -0.19 -21.77
CA LEU A 266 -5.51 0.94 -21.13
C LEU A 266 -6.95 0.61 -20.74
N ASN A 267 -7.13 0.10 -19.54
CA ASN A 267 -8.42 -0.29 -18.96
C ASN A 267 -8.39 -0.17 -17.45
N GLU A 268 -9.47 -0.57 -16.79
CA GLU A 268 -9.63 -0.46 -15.32
C GLU A 268 -8.65 -1.32 -14.51
N ARG A 269 -7.92 -2.22 -15.14
CA ARG A 269 -6.91 -3.07 -14.48
C ARG A 269 -5.51 -2.49 -14.58
N LEU A 270 -5.28 -1.43 -15.37
CA LEU A 270 -3.97 -0.80 -15.50
C LEU A 270 -3.61 -0.03 -14.23
N ILE A 271 -2.42 -0.32 -13.71
CA ILE A 271 -1.70 0.48 -12.72
C ILE A 271 -0.55 1.16 -13.45
N ALA A 272 -0.72 2.43 -13.80
CA ALA A 272 0.29 3.23 -14.47
C ALA A 272 1.22 3.84 -13.42
N VAL A 273 2.40 3.28 -13.26
CA VAL A 273 3.38 3.73 -12.27
C VAL A 273 4.12 4.96 -12.80
N HIS A 274 4.35 5.94 -11.95
CA HIS A 274 4.96 7.24 -12.15
C HIS A 274 4.04 8.24 -12.85
N SER A 275 3.70 8.04 -14.11
CA SER A 275 2.85 8.94 -14.92
C SER A 275 3.24 10.43 -14.83
N VAL A 276 4.55 10.70 -14.70
CA VAL A 276 5.11 12.05 -14.52
C VAL A 276 4.79 12.95 -15.71
N HIS A 277 4.95 12.40 -16.92
CA HIS A 277 4.79 13.13 -18.18
C HIS A 277 3.44 12.85 -18.87
N ALA A 278 2.40 12.59 -18.08
CA ALA A 278 1.05 12.49 -18.58
C ALA A 278 0.56 13.87 -19.06
N SER A 279 0.13 13.94 -20.33
CA SER A 279 -0.53 15.14 -20.89
C SER A 279 -1.97 15.23 -20.40
N ASP A 280 -2.61 16.39 -20.61
CA ASP A 280 -4.05 16.55 -20.29
C ASP A 280 -4.91 15.54 -21.08
N GLU A 281 -4.53 15.22 -22.31
CA GLU A 281 -5.19 14.19 -23.11
C GLU A 281 -4.96 12.78 -22.56
N ASP A 282 -3.75 12.46 -22.13
CA ASP A 282 -3.45 11.20 -21.46
C ASP A 282 -4.32 11.04 -20.21
N ILE A 283 -4.43 12.09 -19.40
CA ILE A 283 -5.24 12.08 -18.17
C ILE A 283 -6.71 11.81 -18.48
N THR A 284 -7.26 12.46 -19.51
CA THR A 284 -8.63 12.23 -19.95
C THR A 284 -8.85 10.78 -20.38
N LYS A 285 -7.92 10.21 -21.16
CA LYS A 285 -7.98 8.81 -21.60
C LYS A 285 -7.87 7.84 -20.44
N MET A 286 -6.97 8.09 -19.50
CA MET A 286 -6.80 7.26 -18.30
C MET A 286 -8.03 7.32 -17.39
N ALA A 287 -8.61 8.48 -17.20
CA ALA A 287 -9.84 8.65 -16.42
C ALA A 287 -11.03 7.93 -17.07
N THR A 288 -11.20 8.05 -18.37
CA THR A 288 -12.26 7.37 -19.13
C THR A 288 -12.11 5.84 -19.05
N ALA A 289 -10.88 5.35 -19.06
CA ALA A 289 -10.59 3.93 -18.93
C ALA A 289 -10.65 3.41 -17.49
N HIS A 290 -10.84 4.27 -16.51
CA HIS A 290 -10.78 3.94 -15.08
C HIS A 290 -9.45 3.33 -14.64
N ALA A 291 -8.35 3.68 -15.31
CA ALA A 291 -7.02 3.26 -14.93
C ALA A 291 -6.60 3.90 -13.60
N SER A 292 -5.76 3.20 -12.85
CA SER A 292 -5.13 3.73 -11.63
C SER A 292 -3.75 4.29 -11.91
N VAL A 293 -3.33 5.26 -11.10
CA VAL A 293 -1.97 5.80 -11.09
C VAL A 293 -1.31 5.42 -9.77
N CYS A 294 -0.07 4.95 -9.83
CA CYS A 294 0.80 4.81 -8.68
C CYS A 294 1.85 5.92 -8.69
N HIS A 295 1.81 6.78 -7.68
CA HIS A 295 2.73 7.90 -7.54
C HIS A 295 3.91 7.53 -6.64
N CYS A 296 5.13 7.76 -7.13
CA CYS A 296 6.39 7.48 -6.42
C CYS A 296 7.24 8.75 -6.35
N PRO A 297 6.87 9.74 -5.53
CA PRO A 297 7.46 11.08 -5.58
C PRO A 297 8.96 11.11 -5.27
N CYS A 298 9.44 10.35 -4.28
CA CYS A 298 10.87 10.34 -3.95
C CYS A 298 11.73 9.84 -5.11
N SER A 299 11.35 8.73 -5.73
CA SER A 299 12.04 8.18 -6.89
C SER A 299 12.01 9.15 -8.07
N ASN A 300 10.84 9.75 -8.37
CA ASN A 300 10.69 10.74 -9.41
C ASN A 300 11.64 11.94 -9.22
N LEU A 301 11.81 12.39 -7.98
CA LEU A 301 12.70 13.50 -7.65
C LEU A 301 14.17 13.08 -7.68
N LYS A 302 14.52 11.97 -7.07
CA LYS A 302 15.90 11.49 -7.01
C LYS A 302 16.48 11.23 -8.40
N LEU A 303 15.69 10.65 -9.30
CA LEU A 303 16.07 10.40 -10.69
C LEU A 303 15.81 11.60 -11.61
N ALA A 304 15.34 12.73 -11.07
CA ALA A 304 15.01 13.93 -11.80
C ALA A 304 14.03 13.69 -12.98
N SER A 305 13.13 12.75 -12.83
CA SER A 305 12.11 12.42 -13.83
C SER A 305 11.12 13.55 -14.04
N GLY A 306 10.84 14.34 -13.00
CA GLY A 306 9.95 15.49 -13.03
C GLY A 306 8.86 15.46 -11.96
N PHE A 307 7.85 16.30 -12.16
CA PHE A 307 6.72 16.46 -11.24
C PHE A 307 5.45 15.85 -11.84
N ALA A 308 4.91 14.82 -11.23
CA ALA A 308 3.65 14.24 -11.66
C ALA A 308 2.47 15.19 -11.39
N PRO A 309 1.49 15.29 -12.32
CA PRO A 309 0.37 16.23 -12.19
C PRO A 309 -0.75 15.67 -11.29
N ILE A 310 -0.45 15.45 -10.01
CA ILE A 310 -1.33 14.77 -9.04
C ILE A 310 -2.66 15.48 -8.84
N ALA A 311 -2.65 16.79 -8.75
CA ALA A 311 -3.89 17.58 -8.62
C ALA A 311 -4.82 17.37 -9.82
N LYS A 312 -4.27 17.23 -11.01
CA LYS A 312 -5.04 16.95 -12.24
C LYS A 312 -5.61 15.51 -12.22
N PHE A 313 -4.84 14.54 -11.74
CA PHE A 313 -5.34 13.16 -11.58
C PHE A 313 -6.52 13.11 -10.62
N LEU A 314 -6.40 13.73 -9.44
CA LEU A 314 -7.47 13.79 -8.44
C LEU A 314 -8.72 14.51 -9.00
N LYS A 315 -8.54 15.62 -9.69
CA LYS A 315 -9.65 16.37 -10.32
C LYS A 315 -10.37 15.56 -11.40
N ALA A 316 -9.63 14.75 -12.14
CA ALA A 316 -10.19 13.88 -13.17
C ALA A 316 -10.87 12.62 -12.60
N GLY A 317 -10.80 12.40 -11.29
CA GLY A 317 -11.37 11.22 -10.64
C GLY A 317 -10.57 9.93 -10.84
N ILE A 318 -9.30 10.03 -11.22
CA ILE A 318 -8.40 8.87 -11.34
C ILE A 318 -8.12 8.31 -9.96
N ASN A 319 -8.23 7.00 -9.80
CA ASN A 319 -7.82 6.33 -8.57
C ASN A 319 -6.31 6.45 -8.39
N LEU A 320 -5.89 7.06 -7.28
CA LEU A 320 -4.50 7.29 -6.94
C LEU A 320 -4.04 6.33 -5.86
N GLY A 321 -2.90 5.69 -6.08
CA GLY A 321 -2.13 4.98 -5.07
C GLY A 321 -0.76 5.60 -4.89
N ILE A 322 -0.09 5.25 -3.80
CA ILE A 322 1.27 5.68 -3.47
C ILE A 322 2.17 4.46 -3.44
N GLY A 323 3.38 4.59 -3.95
CA GLY A 323 4.42 3.58 -3.89
C GLY A 323 5.77 4.17 -3.54
N THR A 324 6.61 3.37 -2.90
CA THR A 324 7.97 3.79 -2.55
C THR A 324 8.94 3.64 -3.70
N ASP A 325 8.61 2.81 -4.70
CA ASP A 325 9.58 2.28 -5.64
C ASP A 325 10.65 1.44 -4.90
N GLY A 326 11.73 1.05 -5.53
CA GLY A 326 12.81 0.30 -4.88
C GLY A 326 13.74 1.16 -4.03
N ALA A 327 14.37 0.56 -3.04
CA ALA A 327 15.35 1.26 -2.19
C ALA A 327 16.59 1.74 -2.96
N ALA A 328 16.85 1.24 -4.14
CA ALA A 328 17.94 1.73 -5.00
C ALA A 328 17.63 3.12 -5.58
N SER A 329 16.36 3.44 -5.88
CA SER A 329 15.96 4.76 -6.42
C SER A 329 15.37 5.70 -5.38
N ASN A 330 15.01 5.21 -4.19
CA ASN A 330 14.39 5.99 -3.11
C ASN A 330 15.25 6.05 -1.84
N ASP A 331 16.01 4.98 -1.53
CA ASP A 331 16.74 4.74 -0.29
C ASP A 331 15.88 4.42 0.94
N LYS A 332 14.61 4.82 0.99
CA LYS A 332 13.69 4.51 2.09
C LYS A 332 12.40 3.87 1.57
N LEU A 333 11.92 2.88 2.29
CA LEU A 333 10.58 2.30 2.08
C LEU A 333 9.61 2.88 3.12
N ASP A 334 9.38 4.20 3.02
CA ASP A 334 8.63 5.01 3.98
C ASP A 334 7.37 5.58 3.34
N MET A 335 6.26 4.86 3.44
CA MET A 335 4.98 5.26 2.87
C MET A 335 4.43 6.57 3.46
N LEU A 336 4.65 6.84 4.73
CA LEU A 336 4.21 8.09 5.34
C LEU A 336 4.99 9.28 4.78
N GLY A 337 6.31 9.15 4.65
CA GLY A 337 7.16 10.16 4.03
C GLY A 337 6.80 10.39 2.55
N GLU A 338 6.54 9.32 1.81
CA GLU A 338 6.07 9.41 0.41
C GLU A 338 4.75 10.19 0.30
N THR A 339 3.79 9.87 1.15
CA THR A 339 2.48 10.51 1.14
C THR A 339 2.55 11.99 1.50
N ARG A 340 3.39 12.34 2.49
CA ARG A 340 3.67 13.74 2.84
C ARG A 340 4.28 14.50 1.67
N LEU A 341 5.29 13.95 1.05
CA LEU A 341 5.94 14.57 -0.11
C LEU A 341 4.98 14.72 -1.29
N ALA A 342 4.16 13.69 -1.57
CA ALA A 342 3.14 13.73 -2.61
C ALA A 342 2.15 14.87 -2.39
N ALA A 343 1.67 15.06 -1.15
CA ALA A 343 0.75 16.14 -0.81
C ALA A 343 1.37 17.53 -1.03
N MET A 344 2.59 17.74 -0.56
CA MET A 344 3.28 19.03 -0.69
C MET A 344 3.61 19.36 -2.15
N LEU A 345 4.12 18.39 -2.90
CA LEU A 345 4.42 18.59 -4.33
C LEU A 345 3.16 18.88 -5.14
N ALA A 346 2.06 18.17 -4.89
CA ALA A 346 0.81 18.41 -5.60
C ALA A 346 0.32 19.86 -5.41
N LYS A 347 0.43 20.40 -4.19
CA LYS A 347 0.08 21.79 -3.87
C LYS A 347 1.00 22.78 -4.56
N ALA A 348 2.30 22.53 -4.52
CA ALA A 348 3.31 23.41 -5.13
C ALA A 348 3.17 23.44 -6.67
N VAL A 349 3.02 22.28 -7.30
CA VAL A 349 2.85 22.17 -8.76
C VAL A 349 1.56 22.82 -9.24
N ALA A 350 0.46 22.64 -8.50
CA ALA A 350 -0.81 23.27 -8.80
C ALA A 350 -0.87 24.75 -8.42
N GLN A 351 0.09 25.24 -7.63
CA GLN A 351 0.05 26.59 -7.01
C GLN A 351 -1.25 26.82 -6.22
N ASP A 352 -1.74 25.79 -5.56
CA ASP A 352 -2.99 25.79 -4.84
C ASP A 352 -2.84 24.98 -3.52
N PRO A 353 -2.91 25.64 -2.36
CA PRO A 353 -2.79 24.95 -1.07
C PRO A 353 -3.97 24.03 -0.76
N THR A 354 -5.07 24.11 -1.50
CA THR A 354 -6.23 23.23 -1.34
C THR A 354 -6.17 21.98 -2.22
N ALA A 355 -5.21 21.91 -3.14
CA ALA A 355 -4.96 20.70 -3.92
C ALA A 355 -4.47 19.56 -3.00
N ALA A 356 -4.79 18.34 -3.33
CA ALA A 356 -4.42 17.16 -2.55
C ALA A 356 -4.80 17.26 -1.05
N PRO A 357 -6.11 17.28 -0.72
CA PRO A 357 -6.56 17.35 0.67
C PRO A 357 -6.08 16.17 1.50
N VAL A 358 -5.92 16.36 2.82
CA VAL A 358 -5.39 15.37 3.75
C VAL A 358 -6.05 13.99 3.57
N PHE A 359 -7.37 13.93 3.60
CA PHE A 359 -8.08 12.65 3.49
C PHE A 359 -7.95 12.00 2.10
N ALA A 360 -7.83 12.79 1.04
CA ALA A 360 -7.57 12.24 -0.29
C ALA A 360 -6.18 11.58 -0.36
N MET A 361 -5.20 12.13 0.33
CA MET A 361 -3.84 11.58 0.36
C MET A 361 -3.72 10.37 1.29
N LEU A 362 -4.38 10.37 2.43
CA LEU A 362 -4.46 9.19 3.30
C LEU A 362 -5.21 8.04 2.61
N GLU A 363 -6.25 8.35 1.86
CA GLU A 363 -6.94 7.36 1.03
C GLU A 363 -6.03 6.79 -0.07
N ALA A 364 -5.25 7.63 -0.75
CA ALA A 364 -4.29 7.18 -1.74
C ALA A 364 -3.25 6.21 -1.16
N ALA A 365 -2.80 6.43 0.06
CA ALA A 365 -1.82 5.59 0.73
C ALA A 365 -2.40 4.25 1.26
N THR A 366 -3.70 4.08 1.24
CA THR A 366 -4.43 2.94 1.82
C THR A 366 -5.40 2.33 0.81
N LEU A 367 -6.64 2.80 0.79
CA LEU A 367 -7.72 2.28 -0.05
C LEU A 367 -7.45 2.44 -1.55
N GLY A 368 -6.80 3.53 -1.96
CA GLY A 368 -6.45 3.76 -3.36
C GLY A 368 -5.55 2.66 -3.93
N GLY A 369 -4.52 2.26 -3.19
CA GLY A 369 -3.68 1.11 -3.54
C GLY A 369 -4.46 -0.21 -3.54
N ALA A 370 -5.31 -0.41 -2.54
CA ALA A 370 -6.15 -1.61 -2.46
C ALA A 370 -7.10 -1.72 -3.67
N ARG A 371 -7.72 -0.63 -4.08
CA ARG A 371 -8.57 -0.59 -5.30
C ARG A 371 -7.78 -0.94 -6.55
N ALA A 372 -6.59 -0.35 -6.72
CA ALA A 372 -5.72 -0.62 -7.86
C ALA A 372 -5.35 -2.11 -7.94
N LEU A 373 -5.12 -2.76 -6.80
CA LEU A 373 -4.84 -4.19 -6.69
C LEU A 373 -6.10 -5.08 -6.75
N ARG A 374 -7.29 -4.48 -6.84
CA ARG A 374 -8.58 -5.21 -6.80
C ARG A 374 -8.74 -6.02 -5.51
N TRP A 375 -8.25 -5.49 -4.41
CA TRP A 375 -8.21 -6.11 -3.08
C TRP A 375 -9.02 -5.31 -2.04
N ASP A 376 -9.70 -4.27 -2.46
CA ASP A 376 -10.43 -3.32 -1.60
C ASP A 376 -11.65 -3.91 -0.89
N ALA A 377 -12.09 -5.09 -1.29
CA ALA A 377 -13.11 -5.83 -0.53
C ALA A 377 -12.58 -6.34 0.83
N ASP A 378 -11.28 -6.56 0.94
CA ASP A 378 -10.65 -7.15 2.14
C ASP A 378 -9.76 -6.19 2.91
N ILE A 379 -9.11 -5.22 2.26
CA ILE A 379 -8.10 -4.33 2.86
C ILE A 379 -8.29 -2.87 2.44
N GLY A 380 -7.51 -1.98 3.01
CA GLY A 380 -7.42 -0.56 2.63
C GLY A 380 -8.30 0.38 3.44
N SER A 381 -9.20 -0.12 4.24
CA SER A 381 -10.04 0.65 5.16
C SER A 381 -10.39 -0.16 6.40
N LEU A 382 -10.75 0.50 7.48
CA LEU A 382 -11.22 -0.16 8.71
C LEU A 382 -12.75 -0.23 8.67
N GLU A 383 -13.26 -1.33 8.14
CA GLU A 383 -14.70 -1.60 8.04
C GLU A 383 -15.00 -2.99 8.60
N ILE A 384 -16.16 -3.14 9.21
CA ILE A 384 -16.60 -4.44 9.72
C ILE A 384 -16.63 -5.47 8.59
N GLY A 385 -16.00 -6.63 8.83
CA GLY A 385 -15.88 -7.73 7.88
C GLY A 385 -14.58 -7.75 7.09
N LYS A 386 -13.84 -6.63 7.02
CA LYS A 386 -12.52 -6.59 6.37
C LYS A 386 -11.44 -7.20 7.26
N ALA A 387 -10.33 -7.54 6.66
CA ALA A 387 -9.14 -7.99 7.37
C ALA A 387 -8.65 -6.92 8.35
N ALA A 388 -8.22 -7.35 9.53
CA ALA A 388 -7.60 -6.47 10.51
C ALA A 388 -6.12 -6.23 10.14
N ASP A 389 -5.94 -5.45 9.07
CA ASP A 389 -4.66 -4.95 8.59
C ASP A 389 -4.59 -3.46 8.93
N LEU A 390 -3.79 -3.11 9.94
CA LEU A 390 -3.76 -1.75 10.48
C LEU A 390 -2.44 -1.46 11.19
N PHE A 391 -2.22 -0.19 11.48
CA PHE A 391 -1.13 0.24 12.35
C PHE A 391 -1.59 1.27 13.38
N ALA A 392 -0.84 1.37 14.46
CA ALA A 392 -0.97 2.41 15.47
C ALA A 392 0.19 3.41 15.33
N ILE A 393 -0.14 4.70 15.34
CA ILE A 393 0.82 5.79 15.29
C ILE A 393 0.63 6.68 16.52
N ASP A 394 1.72 6.87 17.28
CA ASP A 394 1.71 7.69 18.49
C ASP A 394 1.86 9.17 18.16
N LEU A 395 0.86 9.96 18.55
CA LEU A 395 0.85 11.41 18.41
C LEU A 395 1.15 12.14 19.74
N GLY A 396 1.46 11.40 20.79
CA GLY A 396 1.87 11.94 22.09
C GLY A 396 3.35 12.29 22.17
N THR A 397 4.05 12.42 21.05
CA THR A 397 5.47 12.74 20.97
C THR A 397 5.69 14.24 20.76
N PRO A 398 6.87 14.79 21.12
CA PRO A 398 7.15 16.22 20.92
C PRO A 398 6.99 16.67 19.47
N GLU A 399 7.27 15.79 18.50
CA GLU A 399 7.16 16.07 17.06
C GLU A 399 5.70 16.25 16.60
N SER A 400 4.75 15.75 17.38
CA SER A 400 3.33 15.76 17.03
C SER A 400 2.47 16.66 17.92
N LEU A 401 2.95 17.00 19.11
CA LEU A 401 2.18 17.81 20.08
C LEU A 401 2.27 19.30 19.77
N PRO A 402 1.19 20.09 20.07
CA PRO A 402 -0.14 19.64 20.45
C PRO A 402 -0.95 19.13 19.26
N VAL A 403 -1.85 18.18 19.48
CA VAL A 403 -2.69 17.63 18.41
C VAL A 403 -3.95 18.47 18.23
N ALA A 404 -3.99 19.24 17.13
CA ALA A 404 -5.15 20.03 16.76
C ALA A 404 -6.05 19.26 15.77
N ASP A 405 -5.44 18.59 14.79
CA ASP A 405 -6.10 17.75 13.78
C ASP A 405 -5.26 16.49 13.58
N PRO A 406 -5.69 15.33 14.10
CA PRO A 406 -4.88 14.14 14.06
C PRO A 406 -4.58 13.66 12.63
N ALA A 407 -5.50 13.80 11.69
CA ALA A 407 -5.26 13.40 10.29
C ALA A 407 -4.18 14.28 9.64
N ALA A 408 -4.29 15.60 9.80
CA ALA A 408 -3.29 16.54 9.28
C ALA A 408 -1.92 16.33 9.94
N GLN A 409 -1.89 16.05 11.24
CA GLN A 409 -0.62 15.83 11.94
C GLN A 409 0.04 14.52 11.58
N ILE A 410 -0.71 13.47 11.31
CA ILE A 410 -0.18 12.23 10.75
C ILE A 410 0.50 12.50 9.41
N LEU A 411 -0.17 13.25 8.53
CA LEU A 411 0.37 13.53 7.20
C LEU A 411 1.57 14.48 7.22
N TYR A 412 1.52 15.55 8.03
CA TYR A 412 2.48 16.64 7.92
C TYR A 412 3.54 16.72 9.02
N SER A 413 3.30 16.20 10.20
CA SER A 413 4.26 16.30 11.30
C SER A 413 4.79 14.98 11.80
N ALA A 414 4.00 13.93 11.88
CA ALA A 414 4.46 12.62 12.33
C ALA A 414 5.38 11.96 11.30
N GLY A 415 6.40 11.27 11.77
CA GLY A 415 7.24 10.42 10.93
C GLY A 415 6.97 8.94 11.18
N ARG A 416 7.57 8.07 10.36
CA ARG A 416 7.44 6.61 10.51
C ARG A 416 7.95 6.10 11.86
N GLU A 417 8.83 6.84 12.52
CA GLU A 417 9.31 6.55 13.87
C GLU A 417 8.22 6.60 14.93
N CYS A 418 7.11 7.29 14.65
CA CYS A 418 5.95 7.36 15.55
C CYS A 418 5.02 6.14 15.42
N ILE A 419 5.20 5.31 14.40
CA ILE A 419 4.44 4.06 14.21
C ILE A 419 4.97 3.02 15.18
N THR A 420 4.10 2.50 16.04
CA THR A 420 4.49 1.64 17.15
C THR A 420 4.12 0.18 16.98
N HIS A 421 3.01 -0.09 16.30
CA HIS A 421 2.45 -1.44 16.13
C HIS A 421 1.87 -1.59 14.74
N THR A 422 2.05 -2.76 14.14
CA THR A 422 1.47 -3.12 12.84
C THR A 422 0.88 -4.51 12.91
N TRP A 423 -0.37 -4.66 12.47
CA TRP A 423 -1.09 -5.95 12.41
C TRP A 423 -1.43 -6.30 10.96
N VAL A 424 -1.35 -7.57 10.64
CA VAL A 424 -1.85 -8.16 9.40
C VAL A 424 -2.71 -9.36 9.75
N ASP A 425 -3.93 -9.37 9.24
CA ASP A 425 -4.91 -10.44 9.53
C ASP A 425 -5.10 -10.67 11.04
N GLY A 426 -5.13 -9.57 11.79
CA GLY A 426 -5.26 -9.55 13.25
C GLY A 426 -4.02 -10.00 14.02
N ARG A 427 -2.94 -10.37 13.35
CA ARG A 427 -1.68 -10.76 14.00
C ARG A 427 -0.74 -9.57 14.11
N LEU A 428 -0.19 -9.34 15.28
CA LEU A 428 0.84 -8.34 15.51
C LEU A 428 2.13 -8.81 14.81
N ILE A 429 2.51 -8.12 13.74
CA ILE A 429 3.72 -8.46 12.96
C ILE A 429 4.92 -7.59 13.33
N MET A 430 4.68 -6.44 13.93
CA MET A 430 5.72 -5.52 14.36
C MET A 430 5.25 -4.72 15.58
N GLU A 431 6.12 -4.68 16.58
CA GLU A 431 6.01 -3.85 17.75
C GLU A 431 7.36 -3.17 17.97
N LYS A 432 7.38 -1.85 17.89
CA LYS A 432 8.54 -1.08 18.36
C LYS A 432 8.41 -1.00 19.87
N HIS A 433 9.38 -1.56 20.59
CA HIS A 433 9.51 -1.23 21.99
C HIS A 433 9.51 0.31 22.11
N ALA A 434 8.63 0.82 22.99
CA ALA A 434 8.63 2.23 23.31
C ALA A 434 10.10 2.68 23.34
N ARG A 435 10.45 3.72 22.57
CA ARG A 435 11.82 4.26 22.50
C ARG A 435 12.35 4.12 23.89
N ALA A 436 13.42 3.34 24.08
CA ALA A 436 13.95 3.04 25.40
C ALA A 436 13.88 4.35 26.15
N ALA A 437 13.03 4.41 27.16
CA ALA A 437 12.65 5.67 27.77
C ALA A 437 13.95 6.42 27.95
N TYR A 438 14.09 7.62 27.39
CA TYR A 438 15.21 8.48 27.71
C TYR A 438 15.34 8.32 29.19
N PRO A 439 16.51 7.92 29.73
CA PRO A 439 16.61 7.70 31.14
C PRO A 439 16.03 8.97 31.75
N GLN A 440 14.89 8.82 32.43
CA GLN A 440 14.32 9.92 33.17
C GLN A 440 15.41 10.25 34.15
N THR A 441 16.24 11.25 33.82
CA THR A 441 17.11 11.86 34.78
C THR A 441 16.16 12.44 35.79
N ASP A 442 16.07 11.80 36.95
CA ASP A 442 15.46 12.37 38.14
C ASP A 442 16.10 13.74 38.32
N ALA A 443 15.36 14.79 37.99
CA ALA A 443 15.74 16.15 38.23
C ALA A 443 15.18 16.58 39.58
#